data_c4ebcd58a4dcd9366d56c30adef37e99
#
_entry.id   c4ebcd58a4dcd9366d56c30adef37e99
#
_cell.length_a   1.000
_cell.length_b   1.000
_cell.length_c   1.000
_cell.angle_alpha   90.00
_cell.angle_beta   90.00
_cell.angle_gamma   90.00
#
_symmetry.space_group_name_H-M   'P 1'
#
loop_
_entity.id
_entity.type
_entity.pdbx_description
1 polymer ?
#
loop_
_entity_poly.entity_id
_entity_poly.type
_entity_poly.pdbx_seq_one_letter_code
_entity_poly.pdbx_strand_id
1 'polypeptide(L)' 'MSSERLSPAVPAEHRLLRRAEVEQKTGFKRAHIYNLMREGKFPKTLRVGVRAVRWDSIEVDQWIADRRKERG' A
#
# COMPACT_ATOMS: atom_id res chain seq x y z
N MET A 1 16.26 -19.72 19.35
CA MET A 1 15.95 -19.44 18.85
C MET A 1 15.62 -18.86 18.40
N SER A 2 15.70 -18.74 18.33
CA SER A 2 15.16 -18.13 17.85
C SER A 2 14.73 -17.72 17.22
N SER A 3 14.55 -17.71 17.11
CA SER A 3 13.93 -17.27 16.51
C SER A 3 13.43 -16.75 16.09
N GLU A 4 13.39 -16.86 16.27
CA GLU A 4 12.71 -16.33 15.94
C GLU A 4 12.44 -15.56 15.46
N ARG A 5 12.61 -15.51 15.42
CA ARG A 5 12.32 -14.68 14.91
C ARG A 5 11.73 -14.23 14.41
N LEU A 6 11.65 -14.35 14.51
CA LEU A 6 10.99 -13.88 14.05
C LEU A 6 10.42 -13.36 13.68
N SER A 7 10.27 -13.31 13.77
CA SER A 7 9.57 -12.77 13.48
C SER A 7 9.17 -12.33 12.93
N PRO A 8 8.92 -12.32 12.87
CA PRO A 8 8.47 -12.00 12.27
C PRO A 8 7.82 -11.57 11.67
N ALA A 9 7.73 -11.69 11.78
CA ALA A 9 6.94 -11.42 11.07
C ALA A 9 6.26 -10.24 10.91
N VAL A 10 6.06 -9.96 10.93
CA VAL A 10 5.47 -8.99 11.00
C VAL A 10 5.70 -7.83 10.41
N PRO A 11 6.20 -7.20 10.91
CA PRO A 11 6.45 -5.93 10.48
C PRO A 11 7.11 -5.89 9.20
N ALA A 12 7.60 -6.91 8.85
CA ALA A 12 8.21 -6.96 7.57
C ALA A 12 7.27 -6.44 6.52
N GLU A 13 6.00 -6.53 6.79
CA GLU A 13 5.03 -6.06 5.83
C GLU A 13 4.86 -4.57 5.84
N HIS A 14 5.35 -3.90 6.86
CA HIS A 14 5.20 -2.47 6.91
C HIS A 14 6.34 -1.80 6.17
N ARG A 15 6.16 -1.53 4.92
CA ARG A 15 7.19 -0.87 4.14
C ARG A 15 6.56 0.19 3.25
N LEU A 16 7.42 0.92 2.57
CA LEU A 16 6.96 2.00 1.71
C LEU A 16 7.00 1.51 0.27
N LEU A 17 5.86 1.57 -0.38
CA LEU A 17 5.69 1.02 -1.72
C LEU A 17 5.86 2.07 -2.79
N ARG A 18 6.50 1.70 -3.87
CA ARG A 18 6.58 2.54 -5.05
C ARG A 18 5.30 2.38 -5.86
N ARG A 19 5.04 3.35 -6.74
CA ARG A 19 3.83 3.29 -7.54
C ARG A 19 3.70 1.97 -8.30
N ALA A 20 4.79 1.49 -8.89
CA ALA A 20 4.72 0.25 -9.64
C ALA A 20 4.27 -0.91 -8.77
N GLU A 21 4.68 -0.92 -7.52
CA GLU A 21 4.28 -1.98 -6.61
C GLU A 21 2.79 -1.86 -6.27
N VAL A 22 2.31 -0.64 -6.10
CA VAL A 22 0.91 -0.42 -5.83
C VAL A 22 0.07 -0.83 -7.03
N GLU A 23 0.54 -0.53 -8.23
CA GLU A 23 -0.16 -0.94 -9.44
C GLU A 23 -0.26 -2.46 -9.51
N GLN A 24 0.82 -3.15 -9.14
CA GLN A 24 0.79 -4.60 -9.14
C GLN A 24 -0.16 -5.18 -8.12
N LYS A 25 -0.19 -4.59 -6.93
CA LYS A 25 -1.05 -5.09 -5.86
C LYS A 25 -2.52 -4.87 -6.19
N THR A 26 -2.84 -3.76 -6.81
CA THR A 26 -4.25 -3.41 -7.06
C THR A 26 -4.73 -3.76 -8.45
N GLY A 27 -3.80 -3.87 -9.39
CA GLY A 27 -4.18 -4.08 -10.78
C GLY A 27 -4.59 -2.80 -11.47
N PHE A 28 -4.50 -1.67 -10.78
CA PHE A 28 -4.88 -0.38 -11.35
C PHE A 28 -3.71 0.25 -12.08
N LYS A 29 -4.02 1.10 -13.04
CA LYS A 29 -3.03 1.91 -13.71
C LYS A 29 -2.86 3.22 -12.97
N ARG A 30 -1.80 3.93 -13.30
CA ARG A 30 -1.47 5.18 -12.64
C ARG A 30 -2.64 6.15 -12.56
N ALA A 31 -3.27 6.38 -13.70
CA ALA A 31 -4.36 7.36 -13.75
C ALA A 31 -5.49 7.00 -12.80
N HIS A 32 -5.82 5.73 -12.72
CA HIS A 32 -6.89 5.28 -11.85
C HIS A 32 -6.53 5.51 -10.38
N ILE A 33 -5.28 5.19 -10.01
CA ILE A 33 -4.84 5.39 -8.63
C ILE A 33 -4.93 6.85 -8.24
N TYR A 34 -4.42 7.74 -9.11
CA TYR A 34 -4.43 9.15 -8.78
C TYR A 34 -5.83 9.76 -8.79
N ASN A 35 -6.71 9.24 -9.62
CA ASN A 35 -8.10 9.67 -9.58
C ASN A 35 -8.75 9.30 -8.26
N LEU A 36 -8.52 8.07 -7.80
CA LEU A 36 -9.07 7.64 -6.51
C LEU A 36 -8.51 8.47 -5.38
N MET A 37 -7.23 8.81 -5.44
CA MET A 37 -6.64 9.64 -4.41
C MET A 37 -7.29 11.02 -4.39
N ARG A 38 -7.52 11.58 -5.57
CA ARG A 38 -8.13 12.90 -5.67
C ARG A 38 -9.53 12.90 -5.10
N GLU A 39 -10.23 11.78 -5.22
CA GLU A 39 -11.58 11.64 -4.69
C GLU A 39 -11.59 11.26 -3.21
N GLY A 40 -10.42 11.09 -2.62
CA GLY A 40 -10.34 10.67 -1.23
C GLY A 40 -10.70 9.23 -1.00
N LYS A 41 -10.58 8.40 -2.03
CA LYS A 41 -10.99 6.99 -1.97
C LYS A 41 -9.82 6.01 -2.00
N PHE A 42 -8.62 6.51 -1.86
CA PHE A 42 -7.42 5.67 -1.86
C PHE A 42 -6.40 6.28 -0.91
N PRO A 43 -5.56 5.45 -0.26
CA PRO A 43 -4.57 5.99 0.66
C PRO A 43 -3.67 7.02 0.00
N LYS A 44 -3.32 8.04 0.75
CA LYS A 44 -2.48 9.10 0.25
C LYS A 44 -1.02 8.70 0.29
N THR A 45 -0.22 9.37 -0.54
CA THR A 45 1.20 9.12 -0.56
C THR A 45 1.89 9.83 0.59
N LEU A 46 3.08 9.33 0.91
CA LEU A 46 4.00 9.96 1.84
C LEU A 46 5.17 10.49 1.02
N ARG A 47 5.60 11.70 1.31
CA ARG A 47 6.77 12.24 0.64
C ARG A 47 8.01 11.78 1.38
N VAL A 48 8.88 11.07 0.69
CA VAL A 48 10.10 10.55 1.31
C VAL A 48 11.35 11.21 0.76
N GLY A 49 11.21 12.14 -0.15
CA GLY A 49 12.32 12.86 -0.73
C GLY A 49 11.81 13.99 -1.57
N VAL A 50 12.72 14.71 -2.22
CA VAL A 50 12.35 15.87 -3.01
C VAL A 50 11.31 15.49 -4.07
N ARG A 51 11.54 14.40 -4.75
CA ARG A 51 10.63 13.96 -5.81
C ARG A 51 10.19 12.53 -5.64
N ALA A 52 10.33 12.02 -4.43
CA ALA A 52 10.03 10.62 -4.18
C ALA A 52 8.82 10.51 -3.29
N VAL A 53 7.80 9.84 -3.76
CA VAL A 53 6.61 9.56 -2.95
C VAL A 53 6.45 8.06 -2.85
N ARG A 54 5.83 7.63 -1.77
CA ARG A 54 5.60 6.21 -1.51
C ARG A 54 4.25 6.06 -0.85
N TRP A 55 3.74 4.85 -0.86
CA TRP A 55 2.52 4.51 -0.14
C TRP A 55 2.89 3.59 1.01
N ASP A 56 2.18 3.71 2.11
CA ASP A 56 2.35 2.81 3.24
C ASP A 56 1.74 1.47 2.89
N SER A 57 2.53 0.40 2.99
CA SER A 57 2.07 -0.92 2.58
C SER A 57 0.88 -1.40 3.40
N ILE A 58 0.85 -1.05 4.68
CA ILE A 58 -0.25 -1.47 5.54
C ILE A 58 -1.54 -0.79 5.12
N GLU A 59 -1.47 0.50 4.80
CA GLU A 59 -2.65 1.22 4.35
C GLU A 59 -3.19 0.65 3.04
N VAL A 60 -2.29 0.33 2.13
CA VAL A 60 -2.71 -0.21 0.84
C VAL A 60 -3.33 -1.60 1.03
N ASP A 61 -2.69 -2.43 1.84
CA ASP A 61 -3.22 -3.77 2.09
C ASP A 61 -4.57 -3.71 2.80
N GLN A 62 -4.73 -2.77 3.74
CA GLN A 62 -6.01 -2.60 4.41
C GLN A 62 -7.08 -2.15 3.45
N TRP A 63 -6.73 -1.24 2.55
CA TRP A 63 -7.67 -0.76 1.53
C TRP A 63 -8.15 -1.93 0.66
N ILE A 64 -7.20 -2.79 0.26
CA ILE A 64 -7.55 -3.95 -0.56
C ILE A 64 -8.45 -4.89 0.21
N ALA A 65 -8.13 -5.14 1.47
CA ALA A 65 -8.93 -6.03 2.29
C ALA A 65 -10.36 -5.50 2.45
N ASP A 66 -10.49 -4.17 2.63
CA ASP A 66 -11.79 -3.55 2.77
C ASP A 66 -12.61 -3.70 1.50
N ARG A 67 -11.95 -3.55 0.36
CA ARG A 67 -12.65 -3.73 -0.92
C ARG A 67 -13.16 -5.14 -1.09
N ARG A 68 -12.35 -6.11 -0.68
CA ARG A 68 -12.77 -7.51 -0.80
C ARG A 68 -13.97 -7.80 0.09
N LYS A 69 -14.02 -7.18 1.26
CA LYS A 69 -15.16 -7.34 2.15
C LYS A 69 -16.41 -6.78 1.52
N GLU A 70 -16.30 -5.63 0.84
CA GLU A 70 -17.46 -5.00 0.23
C GLU A 70 -18.08 -5.87 -0.85
N ARG A 71 -17.23 -6.67 -1.48
CA ARG A 71 -17.76 -7.53 -2.53
C ARG A 71 -18.53 -8.71 -1.97
N GLY A 72 -18.08 -9.10 -0.83
CA GLY A 72 -18.47 -10.30 -0.30
C GLY A 72 -19.56 -10.52 0.48
#